data_2ff4040782c6f392971d297adf58174a
#
_entry.id   2ff4040782c6f392971d297adf58174a
#
_cell.length_a   1.000
_cell.length_b   1.000
_cell.length_c   1.000
_cell.angle_alpha   90.00
_cell.angle_beta   90.00
_cell.angle_gamma   90.00
#
_symmetry.space_group_name_H-M   'P 1'
#
loop_
_entity.id
_entity.type
_entity.pdbx_description
1 polymer ?
#
loop_
_entity_poly.entity_id
_entity_poly.type
_entity_poly.pdbx_seq_one_letter_code
_entity_poly.pdbx_strand_id
1 'polypeptide(L)'
;MKKFLKLTTVVVSMVMALTFVSCANGNENGQLNLVGTYGLSKVEVESISKDSNGEESITMTTTMPTSTSIRQYGTQKYIDGETTTDMEMDVTITKTEGGYSFNWAKYNIDGVAQGDDAKTKQQEQFDDDTWKEYTAPFAMTYTTTADGTWNDNSNPASSGTYTVDEATSKVTMTTLIDGGNTLETPVKEELSYSNNGKTLVFVEEESSVDGTYKMTMTLTRK
;
A
#
# COMPACT_ATOMS: atom_id res chain seq x y z
N MET A 1 -16.20 -15.94 10.81
CA MET A 1 -15.13 -15.19 11.46
C MET A 1 -13.71 -15.55 11.01
N LYS A 2 -13.46 -16.62 10.25
CA LYS A 2 -12.10 -16.96 9.73
C LYS A 2 -11.69 -16.20 8.44
N LYS A 3 -12.52 -15.30 7.92
CA LYS A 3 -12.28 -14.62 6.62
C LYS A 3 -11.58 -13.27 6.72
N PHE A 4 -11.46 -12.70 7.91
CA PHE A 4 -10.87 -11.37 8.12
C PHE A 4 -9.38 -11.27 7.78
N LEU A 5 -8.64 -12.37 7.89
CA LEU A 5 -7.20 -12.39 7.70
C LEU A 5 -6.75 -12.65 6.25
N LYS A 6 -7.68 -12.96 5.33
CA LYS A 6 -7.30 -13.32 3.94
C LYS A 6 -7.07 -12.14 2.99
N LEU A 7 -7.40 -10.92 3.40
CA LEU A 7 -7.22 -9.73 2.56
C LEU A 7 -5.76 -9.37 2.33
N THR A 8 -4.90 -9.72 3.25
CA THR A 8 -3.48 -9.36 3.27
C THR A 8 -2.64 -10.13 2.27
N THR A 9 -3.06 -11.31 1.84
CA THR A 9 -2.28 -12.16 0.91
C THR A 9 -2.17 -11.54 -0.50
N VAL A 10 -3.06 -10.63 -0.86
CA VAL A 10 -3.06 -9.97 -2.19
C VAL A 10 -2.05 -8.82 -2.25
N VAL A 11 -1.81 -8.14 -1.13
CA VAL A 11 -0.92 -6.96 -1.09
C VAL A 11 0.56 -7.34 -1.23
N VAL A 12 0.96 -8.54 -0.81
CA VAL A 12 2.38 -8.97 -0.80
C VAL A 12 2.87 -9.46 -2.16
N SER A 13 1.98 -9.92 -3.04
CA SER A 13 2.38 -10.52 -4.32
C SER A 13 2.53 -9.53 -5.47
N MET A 14 2.26 -8.25 -5.28
CA MET A 14 2.24 -7.25 -6.35
C MET A 14 3.20 -6.07 -6.15
N VAL A 15 4.29 -6.26 -5.42
CA VAL A 15 5.39 -5.28 -5.47
C VAL A 15 6.23 -5.60 -6.70
N MET A 16 5.78 -5.17 -7.87
CA MET A 16 6.56 -5.36 -9.08
C MET A 16 6.61 -4.16 -9.99
N ALA A 17 7.80 -3.96 -10.43
CA ALA A 17 8.28 -3.37 -11.67
C ALA A 17 7.92 -1.91 -11.93
N LEU A 18 8.83 -1.07 -11.64
CA LEU A 18 8.77 0.37 -11.90
C LEU A 18 9.97 0.84 -12.74
N THR A 19 9.74 1.67 -13.72
CA THR A 19 10.76 2.09 -14.69
C THR A 19 10.84 3.56 -15.05
N PHE A 20 12.00 4.11 -15.37
CA PHE A 20 12.26 5.55 -15.53
C PHE A 20 13.12 5.99 -16.75
N VAL A 21 12.83 7.06 -17.49
CA VAL A 21 13.79 7.82 -18.34
C VAL A 21 13.65 9.34 -18.24
N SER A 22 14.72 9.95 -17.74
CA SER A 22 15.40 11.21 -18.06
C SER A 22 14.75 12.59 -17.87
N CYS A 23 15.50 13.39 -17.12
CA CYS A 23 15.78 14.83 -17.13
C CYS A 23 14.79 15.77 -16.43
N ALA A 24 15.09 16.09 -15.20
CA ALA A 24 14.91 17.45 -14.70
C ALA A 24 15.92 17.80 -13.62
N ASN A 25 16.83 18.69 -13.92
CA ASN A 25 17.61 19.41 -12.93
C ASN A 25 16.68 20.33 -12.13
N GLY A 26 16.37 19.98 -10.89
CA GLY A 26 15.59 20.81 -9.98
C GLY A 26 16.48 21.72 -9.15
N ASN A 27 16.43 23.02 -9.40
CA ASN A 27 16.99 24.04 -8.52
C ASN A 27 15.99 24.46 -7.44
N GLU A 28 16.48 25.01 -6.33
CA GLU A 28 15.76 25.36 -5.09
C GLU A 28 14.61 26.40 -5.20
N ASN A 29 14.16 26.75 -6.39
CA ASN A 29 13.16 27.79 -6.67
C ASN A 29 11.78 27.26 -7.05
N GLY A 30 11.31 26.18 -6.43
CA GLY A 30 9.96 25.64 -6.66
C GLY A 30 9.83 24.76 -7.89
N GLN A 31 10.93 24.40 -8.55
CA GLN A 31 10.96 23.45 -9.66
C GLN A 31 10.81 22.01 -9.16
N LEU A 32 10.20 21.18 -10.01
CA LEU A 32 10.06 19.75 -9.78
C LEU A 32 11.43 19.09 -9.55
N ASN A 33 11.54 18.36 -8.45
CA ASN A 33 12.71 17.55 -8.14
C ASN A 33 12.27 16.16 -7.71
N LEU A 34 12.54 15.16 -8.54
CA LEU A 34 12.26 13.75 -8.25
C LEU A 34 13.48 13.00 -7.70
N VAL A 35 14.66 13.61 -7.64
CA VAL A 35 15.88 12.97 -7.14
C VAL A 35 15.78 12.74 -5.63
N GLY A 36 16.00 11.51 -5.19
CA GLY A 36 15.99 11.17 -3.77
C GLY A 36 15.58 9.73 -3.49
N THR A 37 15.51 9.41 -2.21
CA THR A 37 15.02 8.11 -1.75
C THR A 37 13.57 8.26 -1.27
N TYR A 38 12.69 7.43 -1.80
CA TYR A 38 11.27 7.37 -1.44
C TYR A 38 11.00 6.11 -0.65
N GLY A 39 10.15 6.22 0.36
CA GLY A 39 9.62 5.08 1.10
C GLY A 39 8.10 5.12 1.10
N LEU A 40 7.48 3.95 1.14
CA LEU A 40 6.04 3.84 1.27
C LEU A 40 5.61 4.47 2.61
N SER A 41 4.60 5.33 2.56
CA SER A 41 4.05 6.02 3.74
C SER A 41 2.59 5.63 4.01
N LYS A 42 1.86 5.23 2.97
CA LYS A 42 0.44 4.85 3.07
C LYS A 42 0.08 3.85 1.98
N VAL A 43 -0.76 2.88 2.33
CA VAL A 43 -1.48 1.99 1.42
C VAL A 43 -2.97 2.12 1.68
N GLU A 44 -3.74 2.33 0.64
CA GLU A 44 -5.20 2.35 0.66
C GLU A 44 -5.71 1.23 -0.25
N VAL A 45 -6.64 0.44 0.24
CA VAL A 45 -7.29 -0.63 -0.51
C VAL A 45 -8.79 -0.39 -0.52
N GLU A 46 -9.36 -0.38 -1.70
CA GLU A 46 -10.80 -0.40 -1.93
C GLU A 46 -11.11 -1.67 -2.74
N SER A 47 -12.00 -2.51 -2.26
CA SER A 47 -12.40 -3.69 -3.00
C SER A 47 -13.88 -3.98 -2.82
N ILE A 48 -14.49 -4.51 -3.88
CA ILE A 48 -15.81 -5.11 -3.86
C ILE A 48 -15.64 -6.50 -4.46
N SER A 49 -16.06 -7.52 -3.73
CA SER A 49 -16.09 -8.90 -4.23
C SER A 49 -17.49 -9.48 -4.08
N LYS A 50 -17.90 -10.29 -5.07
CA LYS A 50 -19.19 -10.97 -5.11
C LYS A 50 -18.96 -12.45 -5.33
N ASP A 51 -19.56 -13.26 -4.49
CA ASP A 51 -19.58 -14.71 -4.65
C ASP A 51 -20.96 -15.28 -4.36
N SER A 52 -21.09 -16.61 -4.40
CA SER A 52 -22.36 -17.30 -4.09
C SER A 52 -22.83 -17.13 -2.64
N ASN A 53 -21.99 -16.60 -1.75
CA ASN A 53 -22.30 -16.39 -0.34
C ASN A 53 -22.65 -14.94 -0.02
N GLY A 54 -22.46 -14.00 -0.96
CA GLY A 54 -22.79 -12.60 -0.75
C GLY A 54 -21.88 -11.61 -1.43
N GLU A 55 -21.99 -10.36 -1.00
CA GLU A 55 -21.14 -9.25 -1.43
C GLU A 55 -20.33 -8.72 -0.26
N GLU A 56 -19.02 -8.55 -0.46
CA GLU A 56 -18.13 -7.92 0.50
C GLU A 56 -17.51 -6.65 -0.11
N SER A 57 -17.57 -5.55 0.62
CA SER A 57 -16.87 -4.32 0.26
C SER A 57 -15.93 -3.89 1.38
N ILE A 58 -14.73 -3.48 1.01
CA ILE A 58 -13.67 -3.11 1.93
C ILE A 58 -13.07 -1.78 1.49
N THR A 59 -12.89 -0.88 2.46
CA THR A 59 -12.09 0.34 2.31
C THR A 59 -11.16 0.42 3.52
N MET A 60 -9.89 0.13 3.31
CA MET A 60 -8.89 0.07 4.38
C MET A 60 -7.67 0.91 4.05
N THR A 61 -7.17 1.62 5.05
CA THR A 61 -5.92 2.37 4.98
C THR A 61 -4.94 1.83 6.01
N THR A 62 -3.72 1.55 5.56
CA THR A 62 -2.59 1.19 6.43
C THR A 62 -1.51 2.26 6.31
N THR A 63 -1.02 2.71 7.45
CA THR A 63 0.14 3.62 7.55
C THR A 63 1.14 3.06 8.54
N MET A 64 2.40 3.50 8.43
CA MET A 64 3.46 3.12 9.36
C MET A 64 4.03 4.38 10.06
N PRO A 65 3.40 4.84 11.15
CA PRO A 65 3.80 6.07 11.86
C PRO A 65 5.22 6.01 12.41
N THR A 66 5.67 4.82 12.83
CA THR A 66 7.04 4.56 13.30
C THR A 66 7.53 3.22 12.76
N SER A 67 8.82 2.92 12.87
CA SER A 67 9.39 1.63 12.47
C SER A 67 8.85 0.42 13.25
N THR A 68 8.14 0.66 14.35
CA THR A 68 7.58 -0.38 15.23
C THR A 68 6.06 -0.29 15.38
N SER A 69 5.39 0.60 14.65
CA SER A 69 3.94 0.80 14.76
C SER A 69 3.30 0.90 13.38
N ILE A 70 2.18 0.21 13.21
CA ILE A 70 1.27 0.39 12.09
C ILE A 70 -0.06 0.93 12.60
N ARG A 71 -0.76 1.73 11.79
CA ARG A 71 -2.15 2.10 12.02
C ARG A 71 -2.98 1.63 10.86
N GLN A 72 -4.06 0.94 11.18
CA GLN A 72 -5.06 0.49 10.23
C GLN A 72 -6.39 1.11 10.58
N TYR A 73 -7.07 1.69 9.60
CA TYR A 73 -8.40 2.25 9.77
C TYR A 73 -9.21 2.12 8.49
N GLY A 74 -10.51 1.96 8.65
CA GLY A 74 -11.41 1.83 7.51
C GLY A 74 -12.70 1.10 7.88
N THR A 75 -13.38 0.64 6.83
CA THR A 75 -14.67 -0.03 6.91
C THR A 75 -14.66 -1.32 6.11
N GLN A 76 -15.44 -2.29 6.56
CA GLN A 76 -15.77 -3.48 5.82
C GLN A 76 -17.27 -3.72 5.94
N LYS A 77 -17.91 -4.03 4.82
CA LYS A 77 -19.32 -4.36 4.76
C LYS A 77 -19.47 -5.73 4.12
N TYR A 78 -20.29 -6.55 4.72
CA TYR A 78 -20.64 -7.86 4.21
C TYR A 78 -22.15 -7.99 4.10
N ILE A 79 -22.64 -8.46 2.94
CA ILE A 79 -24.06 -8.67 2.65
C ILE A 79 -24.24 -10.15 2.30
N ASP A 80 -25.06 -10.86 3.09
CA ASP A 80 -25.44 -12.25 2.87
C ASP A 80 -26.97 -12.32 2.85
N GLY A 81 -27.54 -12.40 1.64
CA GLY A 81 -29.00 -12.34 1.44
C GLY A 81 -29.59 -11.04 2.00
N GLU A 82 -30.43 -11.15 3.03
CA GLU A 82 -31.07 -10.02 3.71
C GLU A 82 -30.24 -9.48 4.89
N THR A 83 -29.15 -10.15 5.24
CA THR A 83 -28.32 -9.75 6.39
C THR A 83 -27.17 -8.87 5.92
N THR A 84 -27.02 -7.73 6.55
CA THR A 84 -25.88 -6.84 6.35
C THR A 84 -25.10 -6.73 7.66
N THR A 85 -23.79 -6.86 7.57
CA THR A 85 -22.86 -6.59 8.68
C THR A 85 -21.89 -5.49 8.26
N ASP A 86 -21.91 -4.37 8.95
CA ASP A 86 -20.99 -3.26 8.78
C ASP A 86 -19.95 -3.25 9.89
N MET A 87 -18.68 -3.25 9.54
CA MET A 87 -17.58 -3.09 10.50
C MET A 87 -16.81 -1.82 10.22
N GLU A 88 -16.45 -1.13 11.28
CA GLU A 88 -15.58 0.04 11.25
C GLU A 88 -14.49 -0.10 12.28
N MET A 89 -13.24 0.12 11.87
CA MET A 89 -12.09 0.00 12.76
C MET A 89 -11.11 1.14 12.60
N ASP A 90 -10.42 1.47 13.70
CA ASP A 90 -9.23 2.31 13.75
C ASP A 90 -8.36 1.80 14.90
N VAL A 91 -7.24 1.22 14.56
CA VAL A 91 -6.32 0.60 15.52
C VAL A 91 -4.87 0.94 15.20
N THR A 92 -4.12 1.26 16.24
CA THR A 92 -2.66 1.32 16.17
C THR A 92 -2.07 0.08 16.82
N ILE A 93 -1.29 -0.68 16.07
CA ILE A 93 -0.61 -1.89 16.52
C ILE A 93 0.88 -1.58 16.65
N THR A 94 1.44 -1.82 17.82
CA THR A 94 2.84 -1.56 18.11
C THR A 94 3.54 -2.87 18.50
N LYS A 95 4.66 -3.17 17.82
CA LYS A 95 5.52 -4.30 18.17
C LYS A 95 6.30 -3.98 19.46
N THR A 96 6.25 -4.90 20.42
CA THR A 96 6.92 -4.80 21.73
C THR A 96 7.88 -5.98 21.93
N GLU A 97 8.67 -5.99 23.00
CA GLU A 97 9.54 -7.13 23.31
C GLU A 97 8.79 -8.44 23.58
N GLY A 98 7.54 -8.36 24.04
CA GLY A 98 6.70 -9.52 24.39
C GLY A 98 5.57 -9.83 23.42
N GLY A 99 5.55 -9.23 22.22
CA GLY A 99 4.48 -9.42 21.23
C GLY A 99 3.95 -8.11 20.68
N TYR A 100 2.63 -7.91 20.74
CA TYR A 100 1.96 -6.76 20.12
C TYR A 100 1.04 -6.04 21.09
N SER A 101 1.07 -4.71 21.09
CA SER A 101 0.15 -3.85 21.82
C SER A 101 -0.83 -3.19 20.85
N PHE A 102 -2.11 -3.20 21.20
CA PHE A 102 -3.20 -2.66 20.40
C PHE A 102 -3.84 -1.46 21.08
N ASN A 103 -3.85 -0.34 20.39
CA ASN A 103 -4.58 0.86 20.80
C ASN A 103 -5.75 1.09 19.86
N TRP A 104 -6.94 0.72 20.32
CA TRP A 104 -8.19 0.84 19.58
C TRP A 104 -8.80 2.24 19.76
N ALA A 105 -8.72 3.06 18.73
CA ALA A 105 -9.48 4.32 18.68
C ALA A 105 -10.95 4.05 18.30
N LYS A 106 -11.19 2.99 17.47
CA LYS A 106 -12.52 2.59 17.06
C LYS A 106 -12.58 1.08 16.75
N TYR A 107 -13.65 0.43 17.16
CA TYR A 107 -14.03 -0.89 16.70
C TYR A 107 -15.54 -1.06 16.89
N ASN A 108 -16.29 -0.92 15.81
CA ASN A 108 -17.75 -1.01 15.78
C ASN A 108 -18.18 -2.13 14.84
N ILE A 109 -19.27 -2.81 15.19
CA ILE A 109 -20.01 -3.72 14.32
C ILE A 109 -21.46 -3.26 14.32
N ASP A 110 -22.02 -3.01 13.15
CA ASP A 110 -23.39 -2.50 12.94
C ASP A 110 -23.66 -1.22 13.76
N GLY A 111 -22.66 -0.33 13.81
CA GLY A 111 -22.71 0.91 14.56
C GLY A 111 -22.55 0.76 16.08
N VAL A 112 -22.40 -0.46 16.60
CA VAL A 112 -22.24 -0.75 18.01
C VAL A 112 -20.78 -0.93 18.38
N ALA A 113 -20.29 -0.14 19.35
CA ALA A 113 -18.92 -0.25 19.85
C ALA A 113 -18.68 -1.63 20.48
N GLN A 114 -17.60 -2.27 20.09
CA GLN A 114 -17.24 -3.60 20.56
C GLN A 114 -16.46 -3.54 21.89
N GLY A 115 -16.81 -4.45 22.80
CA GLY A 115 -16.15 -4.61 24.09
C GLY A 115 -14.79 -5.30 24.00
N ASP A 116 -14.14 -5.43 25.17
CA ASP A 116 -12.77 -5.94 25.26
C ASP A 116 -12.63 -7.40 24.81
N ASP A 117 -13.66 -8.24 25.03
CA ASP A 117 -13.65 -9.64 24.57
C ASP A 117 -13.54 -9.75 23.03
N ALA A 118 -14.24 -8.89 22.30
CA ALA A 118 -14.18 -8.87 20.84
C ALA A 118 -12.82 -8.36 20.35
N LYS A 119 -12.27 -7.34 21.01
CA LYS A 119 -10.93 -6.79 20.71
C LYS A 119 -9.85 -7.82 21.01
N THR A 120 -9.93 -8.51 22.13
CA THR A 120 -8.98 -9.58 22.51
C THR A 120 -8.96 -10.70 21.46
N LYS A 121 -10.11 -11.13 20.96
CA LYS A 121 -10.16 -12.13 19.89
C LYS A 121 -9.47 -11.70 18.59
N GLN A 122 -9.50 -10.40 18.27
CA GLN A 122 -8.75 -9.87 17.12
C GLN A 122 -7.24 -9.87 17.41
N GLN A 123 -6.84 -9.51 18.62
CA GLN A 123 -5.43 -9.50 19.03
C GLN A 123 -4.82 -10.90 19.04
N GLU A 124 -5.55 -11.92 19.52
CA GLU A 124 -5.10 -13.32 19.56
C GLU A 124 -4.82 -13.92 18.16
N GLN A 125 -5.39 -13.33 17.10
CA GLN A 125 -5.19 -13.77 15.73
C GLN A 125 -3.99 -13.09 15.05
N PHE A 126 -3.40 -12.10 15.71
CA PHE A 126 -2.30 -11.31 15.16
C PHE A 126 -0.95 -11.88 15.62
N ASP A 127 -0.12 -12.27 14.66
CA ASP A 127 1.16 -12.92 14.89
C ASP A 127 2.32 -12.23 14.14
N ASP A 128 3.52 -12.80 14.25
CA ASP A 128 4.72 -12.30 13.57
C ASP A 128 4.63 -12.37 12.05
N ASP A 129 3.88 -13.32 11.50
CA ASP A 129 3.73 -13.44 10.05
C ASP A 129 2.76 -12.38 9.53
N THR A 130 1.66 -12.14 10.24
CA THR A 130 0.75 -11.02 10.00
C THR A 130 1.49 -9.67 10.09
N TRP A 131 2.33 -9.50 11.11
CA TRP A 131 3.15 -8.29 11.24
C TRP A 131 4.07 -8.09 10.04
N LYS A 132 4.80 -9.13 9.61
CA LYS A 132 5.67 -9.07 8.45
C LYS A 132 4.89 -8.74 7.17
N GLU A 133 3.74 -9.35 7.00
CA GLU A 133 2.86 -9.10 5.87
C GLU A 133 2.46 -7.63 5.76
N TYR A 134 2.00 -7.03 6.86
CA TYR A 134 1.63 -5.61 6.88
C TYR A 134 2.81 -4.64 6.76
N THR A 135 4.00 -5.01 7.23
CA THR A 135 5.14 -4.10 7.29
C THR A 135 6.11 -4.25 6.13
N ALA A 136 6.14 -5.40 5.46
CA ALA A 136 7.05 -5.65 4.34
C ALA A 136 7.01 -4.57 3.25
N PRO A 137 5.82 -4.08 2.80
CA PRO A 137 5.76 -3.01 1.81
C PRO A 137 6.43 -1.72 2.28
N PHE A 138 6.34 -1.38 3.58
CA PHE A 138 6.93 -0.16 4.14
C PHE A 138 8.45 -0.25 4.33
N ALA A 139 9.03 -1.44 4.27
CA ALA A 139 10.47 -1.65 4.28
C ALA A 139 11.10 -1.33 2.92
N MET A 140 10.32 -1.34 1.84
CA MET A 140 10.79 -1.02 0.50
C MET A 140 11.12 0.46 0.38
N THR A 141 12.23 0.75 -0.30
CA THR A 141 12.61 2.09 -0.69
C THR A 141 13.04 2.13 -2.13
N TYR A 142 12.76 3.25 -2.78
CA TYR A 142 13.11 3.51 -4.17
C TYR A 142 14.01 4.72 -4.23
N THR A 143 15.18 4.58 -4.84
CA THR A 143 16.13 5.68 -5.02
C THR A 143 16.14 6.10 -6.47
N THR A 144 15.92 7.39 -6.70
CA THR A 144 15.92 8.02 -8.01
C THR A 144 17.13 8.94 -8.14
N THR A 145 17.68 9.05 -9.33
CA THR A 145 18.90 9.79 -9.63
C THR A 145 18.65 10.87 -10.67
N ALA A 146 19.58 11.82 -10.79
CA ALA A 146 19.46 12.95 -11.72
C ALA A 146 19.61 12.58 -13.20
N ASP A 147 20.19 11.41 -13.49
CA ASP A 147 20.30 10.88 -14.86
C ASP A 147 19.06 10.11 -15.31
N GLY A 148 18.00 10.12 -14.47
CA GLY A 148 16.72 9.48 -14.79
C GLY A 148 16.73 7.97 -14.58
N THR A 149 17.58 7.45 -13.72
CA THR A 149 17.56 6.05 -13.30
C THR A 149 16.99 5.88 -11.90
N TRP A 150 16.62 4.66 -11.56
CA TRP A 150 16.17 4.29 -10.22
C TRP A 150 16.59 2.87 -9.87
N ASN A 151 16.56 2.57 -8.59
CA ASN A 151 16.63 1.22 -8.06
C ASN A 151 15.85 1.12 -6.75
N ASP A 152 15.40 -0.08 -6.41
CA ASP A 152 14.87 -0.39 -5.09
C ASP A 152 15.96 -0.95 -4.15
N ASN A 153 15.58 -1.23 -2.91
CA ASN A 153 16.46 -1.83 -1.90
C ASN A 153 16.25 -3.34 -1.73
N SER A 154 15.59 -4.02 -2.65
CA SER A 154 15.45 -5.47 -2.64
C SER A 154 16.80 -6.17 -2.90
N ASN A 155 16.87 -7.46 -2.62
CA ASN A 155 18.07 -8.25 -2.89
C ASN A 155 17.68 -9.60 -3.51
N PRO A 156 17.88 -9.80 -4.80
CA PRO A 156 18.45 -8.84 -5.78
C PRO A 156 17.54 -7.66 -6.09
N ALA A 157 18.13 -6.50 -6.38
CA ALA A 157 17.42 -5.26 -6.63
C ALA A 157 16.71 -5.23 -7.99
N SER A 158 15.56 -4.56 -8.04
CA SER A 158 14.92 -4.14 -9.29
C SER A 158 15.40 -2.74 -9.65
N SER A 159 15.49 -2.45 -10.95
CA SER A 159 15.99 -1.17 -11.44
C SER A 159 15.49 -0.83 -12.84
N GLY A 160 15.63 0.43 -13.19
CA GLY A 160 15.19 0.94 -14.49
C GLY A 160 15.41 2.43 -14.68
N THR A 161 14.50 3.03 -15.41
CA THR A 161 14.62 4.42 -15.91
C THR A 161 13.31 5.23 -15.76
N TYR A 162 13.18 6.61 -15.72
CA TYR A 162 11.92 7.39 -15.60
C TYR A 162 11.71 8.56 -16.56
N THR A 163 10.48 8.84 -16.98
CA THR A 163 10.10 10.08 -17.67
C THR A 163 9.10 10.89 -16.86
N VAL A 164 9.18 12.20 -17.01
CA VAL A 164 8.27 13.14 -16.37
C VAL A 164 7.45 13.85 -17.41
N ASP A 165 6.16 13.88 -17.24
CA ASP A 165 5.24 14.79 -17.92
C ASP A 165 4.76 15.85 -16.93
N GLU A 166 5.38 17.03 -16.99
CA GLU A 166 5.05 18.14 -16.11
C GLU A 166 3.65 18.71 -16.40
N ALA A 167 3.16 18.58 -17.63
CA ALA A 167 1.85 19.09 -18.01
C ALA A 167 0.70 18.32 -17.34
N THR A 168 0.90 17.02 -17.12
CA THR A 168 -0.10 16.15 -16.49
C THR A 168 0.24 15.78 -15.05
N SER A 169 1.40 16.22 -14.53
CA SER A 169 1.94 15.83 -13.23
C SER A 169 2.11 14.32 -13.09
N LYS A 170 2.61 13.69 -14.14
CA LYS A 170 2.82 12.24 -14.22
C LYS A 170 4.29 11.88 -14.34
N VAL A 171 4.63 10.76 -13.76
CA VAL A 171 5.91 10.07 -13.90
C VAL A 171 5.63 8.72 -14.53
N THR A 172 6.19 8.45 -15.70
CA THR A 172 6.16 7.11 -16.26
C THR A 172 7.40 6.36 -15.81
N MET A 173 7.16 5.23 -15.21
CA MET A 173 8.18 4.32 -14.71
C MET A 173 8.30 3.10 -15.66
N THR A 174 9.47 2.62 -16.32
CA THR A 174 9.73 1.44 -17.19
C THR A 174 10.76 0.42 -16.56
N THR A 175 10.51 -0.78 -15.88
CA THR A 175 11.45 -1.78 -15.35
C THR A 175 12.28 -2.41 -16.46
N LEU A 176 13.55 -2.42 -16.24
CA LEU A 176 14.50 -3.11 -17.10
C LEU A 176 15.03 -4.37 -16.43
N ILE A 177 15.18 -4.32 -15.12
CA ILE A 177 15.66 -5.43 -14.29
C ILE A 177 14.64 -5.61 -13.16
N ASP A 178 14.13 -6.82 -13.00
CA ASP A 178 13.22 -7.20 -11.91
C ASP A 178 13.81 -8.36 -11.12
N GLY A 179 13.99 -8.13 -9.80
CA GLY A 179 14.62 -9.12 -8.92
C GLY A 179 15.97 -9.60 -9.45
N GLY A 180 16.78 -8.72 -10.06
CA GLY A 180 18.07 -9.05 -10.67
C GLY A 180 18.00 -9.70 -12.06
N ASN A 181 16.80 -9.93 -12.62
CA ASN A 181 16.64 -10.51 -13.95
C ASN A 181 16.32 -9.41 -14.98
N THR A 182 17.05 -9.39 -16.10
CA THR A 182 16.71 -8.49 -17.21
C THR A 182 15.40 -8.92 -17.85
N LEU A 183 14.45 -7.98 -17.97
CA LEU A 183 13.17 -8.25 -18.61
C LEU A 183 13.30 -8.23 -20.13
N GLU A 184 12.74 -9.23 -20.79
CA GLU A 184 12.65 -9.27 -22.27
C GLU A 184 11.71 -8.17 -22.79
N THR A 185 10.65 -7.88 -22.05
CA THR A 185 9.72 -6.79 -22.33
C THR A 185 9.67 -5.87 -21.12
N PRO A 186 10.13 -4.62 -21.24
CA PRO A 186 10.04 -3.65 -20.15
C PRO A 186 8.60 -3.38 -19.71
N VAL A 187 8.36 -3.36 -18.41
CA VAL A 187 7.04 -3.02 -17.84
C VAL A 187 6.98 -1.52 -17.60
N LYS A 188 5.87 -0.86 -17.90
CA LYS A 188 5.65 0.58 -17.71
C LYS A 188 4.48 0.81 -16.78
N GLU A 189 4.68 1.74 -15.85
CA GLU A 189 3.66 2.16 -14.90
C GLU A 189 3.63 3.69 -14.82
N GLU A 190 2.48 4.22 -14.49
CA GLU A 190 2.30 5.67 -14.38
C GLU A 190 1.97 6.04 -12.94
N LEU A 191 2.73 6.99 -12.39
CA LEU A 191 2.49 7.56 -11.08
C LEU A 191 2.13 9.04 -11.21
N SER A 192 1.30 9.52 -10.29
CA SER A 192 1.13 10.97 -10.10
C SER A 192 2.15 11.49 -9.10
N TYR A 193 2.59 12.72 -9.29
CA TYR A 193 3.44 13.37 -8.29
C TYR A 193 2.81 14.66 -7.75
N SER A 194 3.22 15.04 -6.54
CA SER A 194 2.82 16.27 -5.88
C SER A 194 3.93 16.82 -4.99
N ASN A 195 3.71 17.98 -4.38
CA ASN A 195 4.69 18.61 -3.47
C ASN A 195 6.08 18.77 -4.10
N ASN A 196 6.15 19.25 -5.34
CA ASN A 196 7.40 19.39 -6.11
C ASN A 196 8.21 18.07 -6.19
N GLY A 197 7.52 16.96 -6.38
CA GLY A 197 8.12 15.64 -6.47
C GLY A 197 8.49 14.99 -5.12
N LYS A 198 8.06 15.54 -3.99
CA LYS A 198 8.27 14.91 -2.67
C LYS A 198 7.33 13.75 -2.40
N THR A 199 6.24 13.68 -3.14
CA THR A 199 5.22 12.63 -3.01
C THR A 199 4.96 12.01 -4.37
N LEU A 200 5.00 10.69 -4.45
CA LEU A 200 4.58 9.89 -5.61
C LEU A 200 3.37 9.05 -5.21
N VAL A 201 2.41 8.92 -6.11
CA VAL A 201 1.20 8.12 -5.89
C VAL A 201 1.05 7.15 -7.05
N PHE A 202 1.05 5.88 -6.72
CA PHE A 202 0.73 4.78 -7.61
C PHE A 202 -0.70 4.32 -7.35
N VAL A 203 -1.45 4.04 -8.42
CA VAL A 203 -2.81 3.52 -8.34
C VAL A 203 -2.90 2.30 -9.26
N GLU A 204 -3.32 1.19 -8.69
CA GLU A 204 -3.65 -0.03 -9.40
C GLU A 204 -5.15 -0.27 -9.31
N GLU A 205 -5.77 -0.57 -10.42
CA GLU A 205 -7.21 -0.83 -10.50
C GLU A 205 -7.46 -2.09 -11.36
N GLU A 206 -8.22 -3.02 -10.81
CA GLU A 206 -8.68 -4.20 -11.52
C GLU A 206 -10.20 -4.31 -11.43
N SER A 207 -10.83 -4.75 -12.51
CA SER A 207 -12.27 -4.99 -12.56
C SER A 207 -12.57 -6.30 -13.26
N SER A 208 -13.45 -7.08 -12.68
CA SER A 208 -13.94 -8.37 -13.20
C SER A 208 -15.44 -8.48 -13.01
N VAL A 209 -16.03 -9.57 -13.49
CA VAL A 209 -17.45 -9.87 -13.25
C VAL A 209 -17.74 -10.14 -11.77
N ASP A 210 -16.74 -10.56 -11.01
CA ASP A 210 -16.84 -10.94 -9.60
C ASP A 210 -16.50 -9.78 -8.65
N GLY A 211 -16.11 -8.61 -9.18
CA GLY A 211 -15.83 -7.46 -8.34
C GLY A 211 -14.83 -6.47 -8.91
N THR A 212 -14.45 -5.51 -8.05
CA THR A 212 -13.47 -4.48 -8.33
C THR A 212 -12.41 -4.45 -7.23
N TYR A 213 -11.20 -4.11 -7.60
CA TYR A 213 -10.09 -3.90 -6.68
C TYR A 213 -9.36 -2.62 -7.08
N LYS A 214 -9.05 -1.80 -6.08
CA LYS A 214 -8.22 -0.62 -6.25
C LYS A 214 -7.25 -0.51 -5.09
N MET A 215 -5.97 -0.37 -5.41
CA MET A 215 -4.92 -0.09 -4.44
C MET A 215 -4.26 1.24 -4.76
N THR A 216 -4.12 2.09 -3.76
CA THR A 216 -3.38 3.35 -3.86
C THR A 216 -2.20 3.32 -2.91
N MET A 217 -1.00 3.42 -3.45
CA MET A 217 0.23 3.51 -2.67
C MET A 217 0.79 4.92 -2.73
N THR A 218 1.07 5.50 -1.57
CA THR A 218 1.70 6.82 -1.45
C THR A 218 3.14 6.66 -0.96
N LEU A 219 4.08 7.08 -1.78
CA LEU A 219 5.50 7.12 -1.45
C LEU A 219 5.89 8.56 -1.11
N THR A 220 6.66 8.72 -0.06
CA THR A 220 7.14 10.03 0.38
C THR A 220 8.67 10.02 0.41
N ARG A 221 9.28 11.11 -0.07
CA ARG A 221 10.73 11.28 -0.04
C ARG A 221 11.20 11.40 1.40
N LYS A 222 12.20 10.58 1.75
CA LYS A 222 12.86 10.54 3.06
C LYS A 222 13.90 11.63 3.21
#